data_dc56e1d7f4884158d667df0e6ef5042a
#
_entry.id   dc56e1d7f4884158d667df0e6ef5042a
#
_cell.length_a   1.000
_cell.length_b   1.000
_cell.length_c   1.000
_cell.angle_alpha   90.00
_cell.angle_beta   90.00
_cell.angle_gamma   90.00
#
_symmetry.space_group_name_H-M   'P 1'
#
loop_
_entity.id
_entity.type
_entity.pdbx_description
1 polymer ?
#
loop_
_entity_poly.entity_id
_entity_poly.type
_entity_poly.pdbx_seq_one_letter_code
_entity_poly.pdbx_strand_id
1 'polypeptide(L)'
;MGVRMALAGLRELGMNDPSKREKLVTFVEVERCIADAIQIVTGCTVGRRNLKLVNVGKFAATFVDVSNGNGVRISSRKDARASAMRFAERNGWIASGERIEEFSEREKEIVVRAYSEMPQSEMFLVEKVRVNLPMRQHRSGLKEPVVCSACDELIFDRMEIVNDKGVFC
;
A
#
# COMPACT_ATOMS: atom_id res chain seq x y z
N MET A 1 1.67 -11.16 -3.03
CA MET A 1 1.14 -10.02 -3.82
C MET A 1 1.63 -8.66 -3.30
N GLY A 2 1.43 -8.29 -2.04
CA GLY A 2 1.83 -6.98 -1.50
C GLY A 2 3.30 -6.62 -1.70
N VAL A 3 4.21 -7.55 -1.44
CA VAL A 3 5.65 -7.37 -1.69
C VAL A 3 5.94 -6.99 -3.15
N ARG A 4 5.33 -7.74 -4.10
CA ARG A 4 5.49 -7.47 -5.52
C ARG A 4 4.90 -6.12 -5.95
N MET A 5 3.78 -5.71 -5.35
CA MET A 5 3.18 -4.41 -5.57
C MET A 5 4.11 -3.28 -5.10
N ALA A 6 4.68 -3.42 -3.90
CA ALA A 6 5.62 -2.43 -3.37
C ALA A 6 6.90 -2.32 -4.22
N LEU A 7 7.49 -3.46 -4.60
CA LEU A 7 8.67 -3.47 -5.48
C LEU A 7 8.37 -2.86 -6.85
N ALA A 8 7.17 -3.09 -7.38
CA ALA A 8 6.73 -2.47 -8.62
C ALA A 8 6.61 -0.95 -8.49
N GLY A 9 5.98 -0.46 -7.41
CA GLY A 9 5.86 0.97 -7.13
C GLY A 9 7.20 1.67 -7.02
N LEU A 10 8.14 1.08 -6.28
CA LEU A 10 9.50 1.61 -6.16
C LEU A 10 10.23 1.65 -7.50
N ARG A 11 10.10 0.62 -8.32
CA ARG A 11 10.72 0.56 -9.64
C ARG A 11 10.15 1.62 -10.59
N GLU A 12 8.85 1.76 -10.65
CA GLU A 12 8.18 2.76 -11.51
C GLU A 12 8.56 4.20 -11.15
N LEU A 13 8.87 4.46 -9.87
CA LEU A 13 9.35 5.77 -9.40
C LEU A 13 10.87 5.92 -9.46
N GLY A 14 11.62 4.88 -9.84
CA GLY A 14 13.09 4.90 -9.81
C GLY A 14 13.68 4.93 -8.39
N MET A 15 12.93 4.48 -7.39
CA MET A 15 13.28 4.49 -5.96
C MET A 15 13.75 3.12 -5.44
N ASN A 16 14.42 2.34 -6.27
CA ASN A 16 14.97 1.05 -5.85
C ASN A 16 16.05 1.21 -4.77
N ASP A 17 16.81 2.31 -4.81
CA ASP A 17 17.80 2.66 -3.80
C ASP A 17 17.08 3.13 -2.51
N PRO A 18 17.36 2.50 -1.33
CA PRO A 18 16.79 2.91 -0.05
C PRO A 18 17.02 4.39 0.31
N SER A 19 18.15 4.98 -0.10
CA SER A 19 18.47 6.39 0.17
C SER A 19 17.48 7.38 -0.46
N LYS A 20 16.81 6.98 -1.55
CA LYS A 20 15.81 7.80 -2.23
C LYS A 20 14.43 7.76 -1.58
N ARG A 21 14.20 6.80 -0.68
CA ARG A 21 12.88 6.52 -0.08
C ARG A 21 12.44 7.52 0.99
N GLU A 22 13.33 8.39 1.45
CA GLU A 22 12.97 9.48 2.37
C GLU A 22 11.89 10.42 1.83
N LYS A 23 11.76 10.50 0.50
CA LYS A 23 10.77 11.30 -0.22
C LYS A 23 9.54 10.50 -0.62
N LEU A 24 9.45 9.24 -0.21
CA LEU A 24 8.35 8.36 -0.56
C LEU A 24 7.21 8.51 0.45
N VAL A 25 6.00 8.69 -0.08
CA VAL A 25 4.75 8.53 0.65
C VAL A 25 3.91 7.48 -0.06
N THR A 26 3.30 6.60 0.72
CA THR A 26 2.47 5.52 0.19
C THR A 26 1.06 5.61 0.77
N PHE A 27 0.06 5.51 -0.09
CA PHE A 27 -1.36 5.39 0.27
C PHE A 27 -1.80 3.97 -0.02
N VAL A 28 -2.35 3.27 0.98
CA VAL A 28 -2.86 1.90 0.84
C VAL A 28 -4.37 1.92 0.95
N GLU A 29 -5.06 1.30 -0.02
CA GLU A 29 -6.51 1.42 -0.18
C GLU A 29 -7.30 0.30 0.51
N VAL A 30 -6.63 -0.56 1.28
CA VAL A 30 -7.26 -1.64 2.07
C VAL A 30 -6.45 -1.95 3.33
N GLU A 31 -7.12 -2.13 4.45
CA GLU A 31 -6.53 -2.53 5.73
C GLU A 31 -6.39 -4.07 5.81
N ARG A 32 -5.37 -4.61 5.14
CA ARG A 32 -5.05 -6.04 5.11
C ARG A 32 -3.54 -6.23 5.05
N CYS A 33 -3.08 -7.47 5.08
CA CYS A 33 -1.67 -7.88 5.00
C CYS A 33 -0.85 -7.21 3.87
N ILE A 34 -1.50 -6.65 2.86
CA ILE A 34 -0.82 -5.83 1.84
C ILE A 34 -0.21 -4.57 2.44
N ALA A 35 -0.84 -3.96 3.45
CA ALA A 35 -0.30 -2.78 4.13
C ALA A 35 1.01 -3.11 4.85
N ASP A 36 1.05 -4.25 5.56
CA ASP A 36 2.26 -4.74 6.25
C ASP A 36 3.39 -5.02 5.26
N ALA A 37 3.07 -5.70 4.15
CA ALA A 37 4.04 -6.01 3.11
C ALA A 37 4.63 -4.73 2.47
N ILE A 38 3.79 -3.72 2.21
CA ILE A 38 4.21 -2.43 1.68
C ILE A 38 5.09 -1.70 2.70
N GLN A 39 4.69 -1.68 3.97
CA GLN A 39 5.47 -1.08 5.05
C GLN A 39 6.88 -1.66 5.12
N ILE A 40 6.99 -2.98 5.12
CA ILE A 40 8.28 -3.70 5.20
C ILE A 40 9.17 -3.38 3.99
N VAL A 41 8.61 -3.45 2.78
CA VAL A 41 9.39 -3.28 1.55
C VAL A 41 9.81 -1.83 1.34
N THR A 42 8.91 -0.88 1.62
CA THR A 42 9.17 0.55 1.36
C THR A 42 9.89 1.25 2.50
N GLY A 43 9.76 0.75 3.74
CA GLY A 43 10.18 1.44 4.95
C GLY A 43 9.24 2.59 5.35
N CYS A 44 8.13 2.79 4.62
CA CYS A 44 7.09 3.73 5.01
C CYS A 44 6.34 3.22 6.25
N THR A 45 6.05 4.09 7.21
CA THR A 45 5.33 3.72 8.43
C THR A 45 4.26 4.76 8.78
N VAL A 46 3.23 4.33 9.49
CA VAL A 46 2.19 5.23 10.00
C VAL A 46 2.80 6.27 10.93
N GLY A 47 3.71 5.87 11.84
CA GLY A 47 4.35 6.78 12.79
C GLY A 47 5.21 7.86 12.13
N ARG A 48 5.81 7.58 10.97
CA ARG A 48 6.51 8.58 10.15
C ARG A 48 5.58 9.39 9.25
N ARG A 49 4.29 9.09 9.27
CA ARG A 49 3.24 9.73 8.44
C ARG A 49 3.46 9.60 6.93
N ASN A 50 4.31 8.70 6.50
CA ASN A 50 4.59 8.41 5.10
C ASN A 50 3.93 7.10 4.60
N LEU A 51 3.25 6.35 5.47
CA LEU A 51 2.28 5.32 5.13
C LEU A 51 0.90 5.80 5.55
N LYS A 52 -0.03 5.90 4.61
CA LYS A 52 -1.40 6.36 4.85
C LYS A 52 -2.39 5.28 4.45
N LEU A 53 -3.24 4.92 5.37
CA LEU A 53 -4.35 4.01 5.10
C LEU A 53 -5.56 4.83 4.64
N VAL A 54 -6.04 4.54 3.44
CA VAL A 54 -7.23 5.16 2.84
C VAL A 54 -8.18 4.01 2.50
N ASN A 55 -8.81 3.45 3.55
CA ASN A 55 -9.55 2.21 3.42
C ASN A 55 -10.85 2.39 2.61
N VAL A 56 -10.75 2.14 1.32
CA VAL A 56 -11.88 2.07 0.38
C VAL A 56 -12.15 0.65 -0.10
N GLY A 57 -11.50 -0.35 0.52
CA GLY A 57 -11.69 -1.78 0.24
C GLY A 57 -11.06 -2.25 -1.07
N LYS A 58 -10.19 -1.46 -1.71
CA LYS A 58 -9.54 -1.84 -2.97
C LYS A 58 -8.15 -2.41 -2.72
N PHE A 59 -7.83 -3.52 -3.37
CA PHE A 59 -6.51 -4.13 -3.31
C PHE A 59 -5.54 -3.34 -4.20
N ALA A 60 -5.17 -2.16 -3.71
CA ALA A 60 -4.36 -1.17 -4.43
C ALA A 60 -3.53 -0.33 -3.48
N ALA A 61 -2.47 0.27 -4.03
CA ALA A 61 -1.67 1.27 -3.35
C ALA A 61 -1.14 2.32 -4.34
N THR A 62 -0.98 3.55 -3.85
CA THR A 62 -0.39 4.65 -4.59
C THR A 62 0.92 5.06 -3.95
N PHE A 63 2.00 5.06 -4.71
CA PHE A 63 3.35 5.44 -4.31
C PHE A 63 3.64 6.82 -4.89
N VAL A 64 4.11 7.76 -4.09
CA VAL A 64 4.30 9.16 -4.51
C VAL A 64 5.66 9.66 -4.09
N ASP A 65 6.40 10.24 -5.04
CA ASP A 65 7.57 11.06 -4.77
C ASP A 65 7.11 12.46 -4.39
N VAL A 66 7.23 12.81 -3.11
CA VAL A 66 6.78 14.11 -2.60
C VAL A 66 7.66 15.28 -3.07
N SER A 67 8.84 15.02 -3.63
CA SER A 67 9.70 16.07 -4.14
C SER A 67 9.18 16.72 -5.43
N ASN A 68 8.41 15.97 -6.21
CA ASN A 68 7.90 16.41 -7.51
C ASN A 68 6.40 16.12 -7.72
N GLY A 69 5.75 15.39 -6.80
CA GLY A 69 4.34 15.02 -6.88
C GLY A 69 4.03 13.91 -7.89
N ASN A 70 5.04 13.31 -8.51
CA ASN A 70 4.82 12.17 -9.40
C ASN A 70 4.51 10.94 -8.58
N GLY A 71 3.55 10.17 -9.04
CA GLY A 71 3.12 8.96 -8.39
C GLY A 71 2.77 7.85 -9.36
N VAL A 72 2.63 6.67 -8.82
CA VAL A 72 2.13 5.51 -9.50
C VAL A 72 1.12 4.79 -8.61
N ARG A 73 -0.06 4.56 -9.14
CA ARG A 73 -1.06 3.72 -8.50
C ARG A 73 -1.00 2.33 -9.08
N ILE A 74 -0.90 1.34 -8.23
CA ILE A 74 -0.86 -0.08 -8.61
C ILE A 74 -2.04 -0.77 -7.95
N SER A 75 -2.88 -1.39 -8.77
CA SER A 75 -4.04 -2.14 -8.32
C SER A 75 -3.99 -3.59 -8.81
N SER A 76 -4.51 -4.51 -8.02
CA SER A 76 -4.66 -5.89 -8.44
C SER A 76 -5.63 -6.01 -9.60
N ARG A 77 -5.27 -6.79 -10.61
CA ARG A 77 -6.22 -7.18 -11.66
C ARG A 77 -7.31 -8.07 -11.04
N LYS A 78 -8.53 -7.91 -11.53
CA LYS A 78 -9.68 -8.72 -11.08
C LYS A 78 -9.50 -10.22 -11.34
N ASP A 79 -8.73 -10.56 -12.37
CA ASP A 79 -8.45 -11.93 -12.83
C ASP A 79 -7.08 -12.45 -12.38
N ALA A 80 -6.37 -11.75 -11.49
CA ALA A 80 -5.01 -12.10 -11.07
C ALA A 80 -4.89 -13.55 -10.56
N ARG A 81 -5.89 -14.05 -9.80
CA ARG A 81 -5.93 -15.43 -9.31
C ARG A 81 -6.07 -16.43 -10.46
N ALA A 82 -6.99 -16.17 -11.38
CA ALA A 82 -7.16 -17.00 -12.57
C ALA A 82 -5.91 -16.97 -13.47
N SER A 83 -5.25 -15.82 -13.58
CA SER A 83 -3.97 -15.70 -14.28
C SER A 83 -2.87 -16.51 -13.63
N ALA A 84 -2.82 -16.56 -12.29
CA ALA A 84 -1.87 -17.40 -11.56
C ALA A 84 -2.06 -18.89 -11.87
N MET A 85 -3.30 -19.35 -11.93
CA MET A 85 -3.62 -20.74 -12.29
C MET A 85 -3.21 -21.06 -13.75
N ARG A 86 -3.55 -20.16 -14.68
CA ARG A 86 -3.11 -20.29 -16.08
C ARG A 86 -1.58 -20.28 -16.21
N PHE A 87 -0.89 -19.46 -15.42
CA PHE A 87 0.56 -19.43 -15.39
C PHE A 87 1.12 -20.77 -14.89
N ALA A 88 0.55 -21.35 -13.84
CA ALA A 88 0.94 -22.64 -13.30
C ALA A 88 0.74 -23.77 -14.32
N GLU A 89 -0.37 -23.78 -15.05
CA GLU A 89 -0.63 -24.74 -16.13
C GLU A 89 0.41 -24.62 -17.27
N ARG A 90 0.66 -23.39 -17.74
CA ARG A 90 1.68 -23.14 -18.79
C ARG A 90 3.09 -23.60 -18.39
N ASN A 91 3.39 -23.61 -17.09
CA ASN A 91 4.70 -24.03 -16.57
C ASN A 91 4.72 -25.49 -16.10
N GLY A 92 3.67 -26.26 -16.36
CA GLY A 92 3.60 -27.68 -16.03
C GLY A 92 3.48 -28.00 -14.53
N TRP A 93 3.05 -27.04 -13.72
CA TRP A 93 2.80 -27.28 -12.28
C TRP A 93 1.44 -27.92 -12.03
N ILE A 94 0.57 -27.80 -13.01
CA ILE A 94 -0.76 -28.38 -13.06
C ILE A 94 -0.90 -29.06 -14.41
N ALA A 95 -1.45 -30.27 -14.44
CA ALA A 95 -1.73 -30.97 -15.69
C ALA A 95 -2.86 -30.25 -16.47
N SER A 96 -2.78 -30.28 -17.79
CA SER A 96 -3.82 -29.68 -18.62
C SER A 96 -5.18 -30.36 -18.35
N GLY A 97 -6.19 -29.54 -18.02
CA GLY A 97 -7.52 -30.01 -17.64
C GLY A 97 -7.65 -30.56 -16.22
N GLU A 98 -6.58 -30.55 -15.42
CA GLU A 98 -6.65 -30.93 -14.00
C GLU A 98 -7.54 -29.92 -13.24
N ARG A 99 -8.51 -30.44 -12.51
CA ARG A 99 -9.38 -29.63 -11.66
C ARG A 99 -8.77 -29.53 -10.26
N ILE A 100 -8.43 -28.34 -9.85
CA ILE A 100 -7.97 -28.04 -8.49
C ILE A 100 -9.11 -27.37 -7.76
N GLU A 101 -9.43 -27.89 -6.57
CA GLU A 101 -10.48 -27.34 -5.71
C GLU A 101 -10.13 -25.93 -5.28
N GLU A 102 -11.04 -24.99 -5.49
CA GLU A 102 -10.87 -23.59 -5.16
C GLU A 102 -10.71 -23.40 -3.64
N PHE A 103 -9.78 -22.55 -3.23
CA PHE A 103 -9.37 -22.30 -1.85
C PHE A 103 -8.73 -23.49 -1.10
N SER A 104 -8.45 -24.63 -1.77
CA SER A 104 -7.67 -25.72 -1.18
C SER A 104 -6.24 -25.26 -0.83
N GLU A 105 -5.57 -26.00 0.06
CA GLU A 105 -4.16 -25.70 0.39
C GLU A 105 -3.27 -25.85 -0.86
N ARG A 106 -3.54 -26.84 -1.70
CA ARG A 106 -2.80 -27.03 -2.96
C ARG A 106 -2.97 -25.85 -3.91
N GLU A 107 -4.18 -25.31 -4.05
CA GLU A 107 -4.41 -24.11 -4.87
C GLU A 107 -3.67 -22.89 -4.28
N LYS A 108 -3.72 -22.71 -2.96
CA LYS A 108 -3.02 -21.61 -2.29
C LYS A 108 -1.53 -21.66 -2.54
N GLU A 109 -0.90 -22.83 -2.42
CA GLU A 109 0.53 -23.03 -2.69
C GLU A 109 0.87 -22.65 -4.14
N ILE A 110 0.10 -23.15 -5.10
CA ILE A 110 0.26 -22.84 -6.51
C ILE A 110 0.13 -21.35 -6.77
N VAL A 111 -0.90 -20.70 -6.24
CA VAL A 111 -1.14 -19.28 -6.42
C VAL A 111 -0.02 -18.44 -5.78
N VAL A 112 0.45 -18.79 -4.59
CA VAL A 112 1.57 -18.11 -3.94
C VAL A 112 2.84 -18.22 -4.78
N ARG A 113 3.15 -19.41 -5.26
CA ARG A 113 4.29 -19.64 -6.15
C ARG A 113 4.14 -18.87 -7.46
N ALA A 114 2.97 -18.93 -8.09
CA ALA A 114 2.71 -18.19 -9.33
C ALA A 114 2.87 -16.67 -9.11
N TYR A 115 2.36 -16.12 -8.00
CA TYR A 115 2.56 -14.71 -7.67
C TYR A 115 4.02 -14.32 -7.42
N SER A 116 4.91 -15.26 -7.12
CA SER A 116 6.34 -14.97 -7.01
C SER A 116 7.05 -14.90 -8.37
N GLU A 117 6.58 -15.65 -9.36
CA GLU A 117 7.29 -15.87 -10.62
C GLU A 117 6.62 -15.20 -11.84
N MET A 118 5.27 -15.09 -11.86
CA MET A 118 4.55 -14.61 -13.04
C MET A 118 4.81 -13.12 -13.37
N PRO A 119 4.64 -12.72 -14.63
CA PRO A 119 4.81 -11.33 -15.05
C PRO A 119 3.93 -10.36 -14.27
N GLN A 120 4.47 -9.18 -13.95
CA GLN A 120 3.75 -8.13 -13.22
C GLN A 120 2.46 -7.70 -13.95
N SER A 121 2.50 -7.64 -15.28
CA SER A 121 1.36 -7.27 -16.12
C SER A 121 0.17 -8.23 -16.02
N GLU A 122 0.41 -9.47 -15.60
CA GLU A 122 -0.66 -10.44 -15.34
C GLU A 122 -1.26 -10.30 -13.92
N MET A 123 -0.59 -9.57 -13.03
CA MET A 123 -1.01 -9.36 -11.64
C MET A 123 -1.65 -7.99 -11.42
N PHE A 124 -1.09 -6.95 -12.04
CA PHE A 124 -1.39 -5.57 -11.69
C PHE A 124 -1.75 -4.71 -12.89
N LEU A 125 -2.57 -3.71 -12.61
CA LEU A 125 -2.71 -2.52 -13.42
C LEU A 125 -1.82 -1.43 -12.81
N VAL A 126 -1.09 -0.72 -13.66
CA VAL A 126 -0.16 0.34 -13.27
C VAL A 126 -0.60 1.64 -13.94
N GLU A 127 -0.89 2.65 -13.13
CA GLU A 127 -1.39 3.95 -13.58
C GLU A 127 -0.47 5.06 -13.06
N LYS A 128 0.06 5.87 -13.95
CA LYS A 128 0.80 7.07 -13.56
C LYS A 128 -0.19 8.11 -13.05
N VAL A 129 0.10 8.68 -11.89
CA VAL A 129 -0.73 9.69 -11.26
C VAL A 129 0.11 10.89 -10.86
N ARG A 130 -0.53 12.04 -10.73
CA ARG A 130 0.08 13.22 -10.14
C ARG A 130 -0.70 13.62 -8.91
N VAL A 131 -0.02 13.69 -7.78
CA VAL A 131 -0.65 13.97 -6.50
C VAL A 131 -0.10 15.27 -5.95
N ASN A 132 -0.96 16.25 -5.76
CA ASN A 132 -0.59 17.50 -5.12
C ASN A 132 -0.72 17.33 -3.60
N LEU A 133 0.38 16.96 -2.95
CA LEU A 133 0.43 16.82 -1.50
C LEU A 133 0.87 18.16 -0.89
N PRO A 134 0.08 18.77 -0.01
CA PRO A 134 0.53 19.95 0.69
C PRO A 134 1.78 19.62 1.50
N MET A 135 2.88 20.33 1.24
CA MET A 135 4.20 20.13 1.87
C MET A 135 4.16 20.10 3.42
N ARG A 136 3.12 20.68 4.02
CA ARG A 136 2.89 20.70 5.47
C ARG A 136 2.58 19.35 6.09
N GLN A 137 2.11 18.37 5.32
CA GLN A 137 1.75 17.03 5.86
C GLN A 137 2.96 16.11 6.02
N HIS A 138 4.12 16.46 5.48
CA HIS A 138 5.33 15.63 5.52
C HIS A 138 6.42 16.16 6.44
N ARG A 139 6.36 17.43 6.83
CA ARG A 139 7.26 17.95 7.85
C ARG A 139 6.59 17.78 9.21
N SER A 140 7.24 17.03 10.06
CA SER A 140 7.00 16.92 11.48
C SER A 140 7.29 18.26 12.21
N GLY A 141 6.55 19.30 11.86
CA GLY A 141 6.38 20.40 12.79
C GLY A 141 5.44 19.84 13.86
N LEU A 142 5.97 19.25 14.90
CA LEU A 142 5.24 19.00 16.13
C LEU A 142 4.65 20.35 16.53
N LYS A 143 3.35 20.54 16.30
CA LYS A 143 2.64 21.61 16.99
C LYS A 143 2.54 21.23 18.46
N GLU A 144 2.63 22.20 19.31
CA GLU A 144 2.38 21.97 20.71
C GLU A 144 1.03 21.29 20.89
N PRO A 145 1.00 20.19 21.64
CA PRO A 145 -0.25 19.51 21.94
C PRO A 145 -1.16 20.41 22.75
N VAL A 146 -2.46 20.21 22.62
CA VAL A 146 -3.47 20.90 23.43
C VAL A 146 -4.06 19.93 24.45
N VAL A 147 -4.53 20.43 25.56
CA VAL A 147 -5.14 19.61 26.62
C VAL A 147 -6.65 19.48 26.34
N CYS A 148 -7.16 18.27 26.44
CA CYS A 148 -8.60 18.01 26.36
C CYS A 148 -9.33 18.52 27.60
N SER A 149 -10.36 19.35 27.42
CA SER A 149 -11.15 19.92 28.53
C SER A 149 -11.99 18.89 29.28
N ALA A 150 -12.16 17.68 28.74
CA ALA A 150 -13.00 16.64 29.35
C ALA A 150 -12.20 15.57 30.11
N CYS A 151 -11.05 15.13 29.56
CA CYS A 151 -10.28 14.03 30.12
C CYS A 151 -8.85 14.41 30.56
N ASP A 152 -8.45 15.66 30.36
CA ASP A 152 -7.13 16.21 30.73
C ASP A 152 -5.95 15.55 29.98
N GLU A 153 -6.21 14.81 28.90
CA GLU A 153 -5.19 14.19 28.07
C GLU A 153 -4.71 15.13 26.97
N LEU A 154 -3.46 14.91 26.50
CA LEU A 154 -2.89 15.68 25.41
C LEU A 154 -3.41 15.22 24.05
N ILE A 155 -3.89 16.15 23.25
CA ILE A 155 -4.33 15.96 21.88
C ILE A 155 -3.23 16.46 20.95
N PHE A 156 -2.76 15.58 20.06
CA PHE A 156 -1.70 15.86 19.10
C PHE A 156 -2.29 16.07 17.68
N ASP A 157 -1.44 16.61 16.80
CA ASP A 157 -1.67 16.59 15.35
C ASP A 157 -2.88 17.37 14.85
N ARG A 158 -3.40 18.30 15.65
CA ARG A 158 -4.62 19.07 15.38
C ARG A 158 -5.85 18.18 15.23
N MET A 159 -5.92 17.16 16.05
CA MET A 159 -7.09 16.27 16.10
C MET A 159 -8.13 16.76 17.11
N GLU A 160 -7.90 17.95 17.72
CA GLU A 160 -8.83 18.59 18.61
C GLU A 160 -10.10 19.08 17.91
N ILE A 161 -11.22 18.93 18.58
CA ILE A 161 -12.50 19.55 18.25
C ILE A 161 -12.67 20.77 19.15
N VAL A 162 -12.74 21.96 18.57
CA VAL A 162 -12.93 23.21 19.32
C VAL A 162 -14.37 23.68 19.17
N ASN A 163 -15.05 23.96 20.29
CA ASN A 163 -16.36 24.54 20.33
C ASN A 163 -16.48 25.52 21.51
N ASP A 164 -17.67 26.12 21.72
CA ASP A 164 -17.93 27.12 22.76
C ASP A 164 -17.70 26.63 24.20
N LYS A 165 -17.61 25.32 24.41
CA LYS A 165 -17.41 24.68 25.72
C LYS A 165 -15.96 24.31 25.98
N GLY A 166 -15.07 24.39 24.97
CA GLY A 166 -13.65 24.09 25.12
C GLY A 166 -13.03 23.29 23.95
N VAL A 167 -11.93 22.64 24.27
CA VAL A 167 -11.15 21.81 23.38
C VAL A 167 -11.33 20.34 23.76
N PHE A 168 -11.68 19.47 22.81
CA PHE A 168 -12.04 18.08 23.07
C PHE A 168 -11.31 17.12 22.13
N CYS A 169 -11.08 15.89 22.59
CA CYS A 169 -10.60 14.77 21.78
C CYS A 169 -11.74 14.10 20.99
#